data_1e36eea5cb700a4d97e0bee59f74a4a9
#
_entry.id   1e36eea5cb700a4d97e0bee59f74a4a9
#
_cell.length_a   1.000
_cell.length_b   1.000
_cell.length_c   1.000
_cell.angle_alpha   90.00
_cell.angle_beta   90.00
_cell.angle_gamma   90.00
#
_symmetry.space_group_name_H-M   'P 1'
#
loop_
_entity.id
_entity.type
_entity.pdbx_description
1 polymer ?
#
loop_
_entity_poly.entity_id
_entity_poly.type
_entity_poly.pdbx_seq_one_letter_code
_entity_poly.pdbx_strand_id
1 'polypeptide(L)'
;MTTAHPELEGLGNYEYGWSDSNDAGSNAKRGLSEEVVRDISAKKSEPQGMLDLRLKGLGLFDKKPMPSWGSDLTGIFFDTIKYFVRSTEKQATTWDDLPDDIKNTYDRLGIPEAEKQRLVSGVAAQYESEVVYHSIREDLEKQGVIFLDTDSALKQHPELFKEYFATVIPVGDNKFAALNTSVWSGGSFIYVPKGVHVDIPLQAYFRINTENMGQFERTLIIADEDSYIHYVEGCTAPIYKSDSLHSAVVEIIVKKGARVRYTTIQNWSNNVYNLVTKRATCAEGATMEWVDGNIGSKVTMKYPAVMLMGPHAKGETLSLAFAGPGQHQDSGAKMVHAAPYTSSSVISKSVARGGGRTSYRGLVQVQEGAHHSKSTVKCDALLVDTISRSDTYPYVDIREDDVSMGHEATVSKISDDQLFYLMSRGLNEDEAMAMIVRGFIEPIARELPMEYALELNRLIELQMEGSVG
;
A
#
# COMPACT_ATOMS: atom_id res chain seq x y z
N MET A 1 34.64 0.72 -19.74
CA MET A 1 35.01 -0.42 -18.88
C MET A 1 33.91 -0.51 -17.82
N THR A 2 32.90 -1.28 -18.11
CA THR A 2 31.81 -1.59 -17.18
C THR A 2 32.38 -2.48 -16.09
N THR A 3 32.47 -2.00 -14.87
CA THR A 3 32.69 -2.84 -13.68
C THR A 3 31.45 -3.73 -13.53
N ALA A 4 31.57 -4.95 -14.02
CA ALA A 4 30.59 -5.98 -13.75
C ALA A 4 30.62 -6.23 -12.23
N HIS A 5 29.53 -5.93 -11.57
CA HIS A 5 29.25 -6.37 -10.21
C HIS A 5 28.55 -7.76 -10.32
N PRO A 6 29.26 -8.88 -10.00
CA PRO A 6 28.69 -10.23 -10.13
C PRO A 6 27.44 -10.44 -9.28
N GLU A 7 27.31 -9.70 -8.16
CA GLU A 7 26.11 -9.65 -7.32
C GLU A 7 24.89 -9.00 -7.99
N LEU A 8 25.10 -8.34 -9.14
CA LEU A 8 24.04 -7.71 -9.93
C LEU A 8 23.70 -8.50 -11.21
N GLU A 9 24.46 -9.57 -11.52
CA GLU A 9 24.20 -10.47 -12.65
C GLU A 9 23.02 -11.39 -12.36
N GLY A 10 21.88 -11.03 -12.42
CA GLY A 10 20.62 -11.75 -12.15
C GLY A 10 19.50 -10.78 -11.91
N LEU A 11 19.88 -9.54 -11.59
CA LEU A 11 18.93 -8.45 -11.43
C LEU A 11 18.70 -7.68 -12.75
N GLY A 12 19.43 -8.01 -13.83
CA GLY A 12 19.44 -7.27 -15.12
C GLY A 12 18.19 -7.49 -15.98
N ASN A 13 17.59 -8.65 -15.90
CA ASN A 13 16.25 -8.87 -16.41
C ASN A 13 15.33 -8.83 -15.20
N TYR A 14 14.44 -7.87 -15.17
CA TYR A 14 13.37 -7.83 -14.17
C TYR A 14 12.42 -8.99 -14.46
N GLU A 15 12.88 -10.21 -14.10
CA GLU A 15 12.13 -11.46 -14.26
C GLU A 15 11.02 -11.60 -13.20
N TYR A 16 10.35 -10.50 -12.81
CA TYR A 16 9.10 -10.59 -12.05
C TYR A 16 7.91 -11.02 -12.94
N GLY A 17 8.20 -11.32 -14.21
CA GLY A 17 7.22 -11.80 -15.18
C GLY A 17 6.94 -13.32 -15.12
N TRP A 18 7.50 -14.10 -14.16
CA TRP A 18 7.11 -15.48 -14.02
C TRP A 18 5.78 -15.60 -13.30
N SER A 19 4.93 -16.48 -13.78
CA SER A 19 3.62 -16.78 -13.24
C SER A 19 3.46 -18.28 -13.01
N ASP A 20 2.50 -18.65 -12.17
CA ASP A 20 2.11 -20.06 -12.05
C ASP A 20 1.55 -20.60 -13.36
N SER A 21 1.52 -21.92 -13.49
CA SER A 21 0.88 -22.56 -14.63
C SER A 21 -0.57 -22.11 -14.77
N ASN A 22 -1.11 -22.07 -15.98
CA ASN A 22 -2.50 -21.70 -16.26
C ASN A 22 -3.53 -22.56 -15.49
N ASP A 23 -3.11 -23.68 -14.91
CA ASP A 23 -3.93 -24.57 -14.09
C ASP A 23 -4.03 -24.12 -12.63
N ALA A 24 -3.12 -23.25 -12.16
CA ALA A 24 -3.18 -22.72 -10.80
C ALA A 24 -4.50 -21.96 -10.58
N GLY A 25 -5.26 -22.38 -9.56
CA GLY A 25 -6.57 -21.81 -9.28
C GLY A 25 -7.64 -22.09 -10.36
N SER A 26 -7.46 -23.08 -11.21
CA SER A 26 -8.44 -23.46 -12.26
C SER A 26 -9.82 -23.76 -11.70
N ASN A 27 -9.90 -24.33 -10.50
CA ASN A 27 -11.15 -24.66 -9.79
C ASN A 27 -11.75 -23.48 -9.00
N ALA A 28 -11.12 -22.30 -8.99
CA ALA A 28 -11.65 -21.15 -8.28
C ALA A 28 -12.86 -20.57 -9.03
N LYS A 29 -13.97 -20.34 -8.30
CA LYS A 29 -15.16 -19.72 -8.85
C LYS A 29 -14.87 -18.29 -9.30
N ARG A 30 -15.44 -17.91 -10.44
CA ARG A 30 -15.36 -16.55 -11.00
C ARG A 30 -16.66 -15.80 -10.71
N GLY A 31 -16.54 -14.47 -10.68
CA GLY A 31 -17.65 -13.57 -10.47
C GLY A 31 -18.00 -13.36 -9.00
N LEU A 32 -18.57 -12.19 -8.71
CA LEU A 32 -19.01 -11.82 -7.37
C LEU A 32 -20.47 -12.20 -7.19
N SER A 33 -20.74 -13.10 -6.25
CA SER A 33 -22.10 -13.55 -5.94
C SER A 33 -22.22 -13.97 -4.48
N GLU A 34 -23.45 -14.09 -3.98
CA GLU A 34 -23.71 -14.60 -2.63
C GLU A 34 -23.13 -16.00 -2.44
N GLU A 35 -23.19 -16.85 -3.46
CA GLU A 35 -22.62 -18.20 -3.43
C GLU A 35 -21.09 -18.16 -3.22
N VAL A 36 -20.38 -17.29 -3.94
CA VAL A 36 -18.92 -17.10 -3.78
C VAL A 36 -18.59 -16.59 -2.39
N VAL A 37 -19.33 -15.63 -1.86
CA VAL A 37 -19.12 -15.07 -0.52
C VAL A 37 -19.33 -16.15 0.57
N ARG A 38 -20.37 -16.98 0.45
CA ARG A 38 -20.61 -18.11 1.36
C ARG A 38 -19.53 -19.18 1.26
N ASP A 39 -19.03 -19.46 0.06
CA ASP A 39 -17.96 -20.43 -0.18
C ASP A 39 -16.63 -19.97 0.48
N ILE A 40 -16.30 -18.69 0.36
CA ILE A 40 -15.13 -18.11 1.04
C ILE A 40 -15.24 -18.29 2.56
N SER A 41 -16.37 -17.89 3.15
CA SER A 41 -16.59 -17.99 4.59
C SER A 41 -16.56 -19.44 5.09
N ALA A 42 -17.16 -20.37 4.34
CA ALA A 42 -17.13 -21.80 4.66
C ALA A 42 -15.72 -22.38 4.61
N LYS A 43 -14.94 -22.10 3.55
CA LYS A 43 -13.54 -22.54 3.40
C LYS A 43 -12.65 -22.04 4.52
N LYS A 44 -12.94 -20.86 5.05
CA LYS A 44 -12.21 -20.23 6.16
C LYS A 44 -12.73 -20.66 7.53
N SER A 45 -13.84 -21.38 7.60
CA SER A 45 -14.50 -21.78 8.85
C SER A 45 -14.79 -20.58 9.75
N GLU A 46 -15.38 -19.54 9.19
CA GLU A 46 -15.66 -18.29 9.89
C GLU A 46 -16.91 -18.40 10.79
N PRO A 47 -16.97 -17.61 11.88
CA PRO A 47 -18.19 -17.51 12.68
C PRO A 47 -19.31 -16.83 11.89
N GLN A 48 -20.58 -17.16 12.22
CA GLN A 48 -21.78 -16.66 11.52
C GLN A 48 -21.80 -15.12 11.42
N GLY A 49 -21.39 -14.41 12.47
CA GLY A 49 -21.34 -12.94 12.45
C GLY A 49 -20.40 -12.37 11.37
N MET A 50 -19.32 -13.09 11.01
CA MET A 50 -18.44 -12.68 9.91
C MET A 50 -19.12 -12.92 8.57
N LEU A 51 -19.80 -14.04 8.38
CA LEU A 51 -20.59 -14.29 7.16
C LEU A 51 -21.67 -13.21 6.98
N ASP A 52 -22.37 -12.84 8.05
CA ASP A 52 -23.40 -11.79 8.00
C ASP A 52 -22.80 -10.44 7.59
N LEU A 53 -21.60 -10.13 8.09
CA LEU A 53 -20.86 -8.91 7.70
C LEU A 53 -20.44 -8.93 6.23
N ARG A 54 -19.98 -10.09 5.73
CA ARG A 54 -19.64 -10.28 4.31
C ARG A 54 -20.84 -10.08 3.40
N LEU A 55 -21.97 -10.68 3.73
CA LEU A 55 -23.22 -10.55 2.97
C LEU A 55 -23.75 -9.10 2.99
N LYS A 56 -23.64 -8.42 4.14
CA LYS A 56 -23.91 -6.98 4.23
C LYS A 56 -23.02 -6.17 3.29
N GLY A 57 -21.73 -6.51 3.22
CA GLY A 57 -20.77 -5.91 2.29
C GLY A 57 -21.22 -6.08 0.83
N LEU A 58 -21.60 -7.30 0.43
CA LEU A 58 -22.09 -7.58 -0.91
C LEU A 58 -23.31 -6.73 -1.26
N GLY A 59 -24.31 -6.69 -0.38
CA GLY A 59 -25.51 -5.88 -0.61
C GLY A 59 -25.24 -4.37 -0.69
N LEU A 60 -24.18 -3.89 -0.01
CA LEU A 60 -23.74 -2.49 -0.12
C LEU A 60 -22.93 -2.24 -1.39
N PHE A 61 -22.11 -3.20 -1.82
CA PHE A 61 -21.39 -3.14 -3.08
C PHE A 61 -22.35 -3.00 -4.26
N ASP A 62 -23.41 -3.80 -4.31
CA ASP A 62 -24.40 -3.76 -5.38
C ASP A 62 -25.11 -2.40 -5.45
N LYS A 63 -25.44 -1.82 -4.30
CA LYS A 63 -26.16 -0.53 -4.22
C LYS A 63 -25.30 0.68 -4.53
N LYS A 64 -23.98 0.61 -4.27
CA LYS A 64 -23.09 1.75 -4.49
C LYS A 64 -22.70 1.87 -5.96
N PRO A 65 -22.81 3.06 -6.57
CA PRO A 65 -22.34 3.27 -7.93
C PRO A 65 -20.81 3.19 -7.98
N MET A 66 -20.28 2.91 -9.17
CA MET A 66 -18.86 3.11 -9.44
C MET A 66 -18.50 4.60 -9.27
N PRO A 67 -17.33 4.93 -8.73
CA PRO A 67 -16.89 6.31 -8.70
C PRO A 67 -16.78 6.86 -10.13
N SER A 68 -17.38 8.02 -10.35
CA SER A 68 -17.33 8.74 -11.63
C SER A 68 -16.25 9.83 -11.67
N TRP A 69 -15.55 9.99 -10.56
CA TRP A 69 -14.41 10.88 -10.39
C TRP A 69 -13.10 10.07 -10.31
N GLY A 70 -11.98 10.67 -10.62
CA GLY A 70 -10.69 10.00 -10.57
C GLY A 70 -10.32 9.32 -11.87
N SER A 71 -9.69 8.17 -11.76
CA SER A 71 -9.23 7.39 -12.90
C SER A 71 -10.36 6.63 -13.59
N ASP A 72 -10.11 6.23 -14.83
CA ASP A 72 -11.04 5.37 -15.59
C ASP A 72 -11.04 3.94 -15.02
N LEU A 73 -12.20 3.48 -14.58
CA LEU A 73 -12.43 2.16 -14.02
C LEU A 73 -13.33 1.27 -14.90
N THR A 74 -13.64 1.69 -16.11
CA THR A 74 -14.55 0.98 -17.02
C THR A 74 -14.02 -0.39 -17.45
N GLY A 75 -12.71 -0.61 -17.37
CA GLY A 75 -12.08 -1.90 -17.67
C GLY A 75 -12.16 -2.95 -16.54
N ILE A 76 -12.82 -2.66 -15.42
CA ILE A 76 -12.99 -3.64 -14.33
C ILE A 76 -14.24 -4.48 -14.59
N PHE A 77 -14.05 -5.77 -14.84
CA PHE A 77 -15.13 -6.74 -15.06
C PHE A 77 -15.25 -7.68 -13.86
N PHE A 78 -16.11 -7.34 -12.89
CA PHE A 78 -16.27 -8.10 -11.64
C PHE A 78 -16.67 -9.56 -11.85
N ASP A 79 -17.34 -9.87 -12.95
CA ASP A 79 -17.79 -11.24 -13.27
C ASP A 79 -16.66 -12.16 -13.75
N THR A 80 -15.52 -11.62 -14.12
CA THR A 80 -14.37 -12.41 -14.61
C THR A 80 -13.32 -12.69 -13.54
N ILE A 81 -13.37 -11.97 -12.42
CA ILE A 81 -12.38 -12.03 -11.34
C ILE A 81 -12.58 -13.30 -10.50
N LYS A 82 -11.47 -13.95 -10.15
CA LYS A 82 -11.41 -14.97 -9.09
C LYS A 82 -11.20 -14.27 -7.76
N TYR A 83 -12.13 -14.42 -6.83
CA TYR A 83 -12.11 -13.68 -5.56
C TYR A 83 -11.36 -14.39 -4.43
N PHE A 84 -11.12 -15.67 -4.58
CA PHE A 84 -10.40 -16.48 -3.60
C PHE A 84 -9.69 -17.65 -4.27
N VAL A 85 -8.38 -17.72 -4.10
CA VAL A 85 -7.54 -18.84 -4.53
C VAL A 85 -6.69 -19.26 -3.33
N ARG A 86 -6.82 -20.52 -2.94
CA ARG A 86 -6.00 -21.13 -1.89
C ARG A 86 -4.79 -21.76 -2.51
N SER A 87 -3.60 -21.36 -2.08
CA SER A 87 -2.31 -21.84 -2.60
C SER A 87 -1.75 -23.01 -1.78
N THR A 88 -2.09 -23.07 -0.48
CA THR A 88 -1.63 -24.11 0.43
C THR A 88 -2.77 -24.53 1.39
N GLU A 89 -2.73 -25.76 1.87
CA GLU A 89 -3.70 -26.23 2.87
C GLU A 89 -3.37 -25.75 4.28
N LYS A 90 -2.09 -25.44 4.55
CA LYS A 90 -1.58 -25.01 5.85
C LYS A 90 -0.52 -23.94 5.69
N GLN A 91 -0.46 -23.02 6.63
CA GLN A 91 0.61 -22.05 6.78
C GLN A 91 1.91 -22.75 7.18
N ALA A 92 3.02 -22.41 6.54
CA ALA A 92 4.33 -22.94 6.87
C ALA A 92 4.90 -22.24 8.11
N THR A 93 5.66 -22.98 8.92
CA THR A 93 6.37 -22.45 10.10
C THR A 93 7.83 -22.16 9.80
N THR A 94 8.39 -22.77 8.75
CA THR A 94 9.73 -22.48 8.25
C THR A 94 9.68 -22.28 6.73
N TRP A 95 10.66 -21.54 6.19
CA TRP A 95 10.79 -21.35 4.74
C TRP A 95 10.94 -22.66 3.97
N ASP A 96 11.53 -23.68 4.61
CA ASP A 96 11.77 -24.98 3.98
C ASP A 96 10.49 -25.82 3.84
N ASP A 97 9.45 -25.52 4.62
CA ASP A 97 8.15 -26.19 4.56
C ASP A 97 7.23 -25.65 3.45
N LEU A 98 7.62 -24.57 2.79
CA LEU A 98 6.86 -24.00 1.67
C LEU A 98 6.94 -24.89 0.41
N PRO A 99 5.87 -24.97 -0.40
CA PRO A 99 5.96 -25.53 -1.75
C PRO A 99 7.06 -24.85 -2.58
N ASP A 100 7.75 -25.64 -3.40
CA ASP A 100 8.91 -25.17 -4.16
C ASP A 100 8.63 -23.93 -5.02
N ASP A 101 7.47 -23.84 -5.65
CA ASP A 101 7.07 -22.69 -6.49
C ASP A 101 6.96 -21.42 -5.66
N ILE A 102 6.35 -21.50 -4.48
CA ILE A 102 6.19 -20.37 -3.57
C ILE A 102 7.54 -19.98 -2.97
N LYS A 103 8.32 -20.98 -2.52
CA LYS A 103 9.67 -20.78 -1.97
C LYS A 103 10.56 -20.07 -2.98
N ASN A 104 10.64 -20.57 -4.21
CA ASN A 104 11.42 -19.96 -5.29
C ASN A 104 10.99 -18.50 -5.56
N THR A 105 9.71 -18.20 -5.46
CA THR A 105 9.20 -16.84 -5.62
C THR A 105 9.78 -15.90 -4.56
N TYR A 106 9.69 -16.28 -3.29
CA TYR A 106 10.18 -15.44 -2.20
C TYR A 106 11.70 -15.42 -2.07
N ASP A 107 12.41 -16.50 -2.45
CA ASP A 107 13.87 -16.52 -2.55
C ASP A 107 14.37 -15.48 -3.58
N ARG A 108 13.70 -15.39 -4.73
CA ARG A 108 14.02 -14.36 -5.76
C ARG A 108 13.74 -12.95 -5.29
N LEU A 109 12.78 -12.76 -4.38
CA LEU A 109 12.49 -11.47 -3.75
C LEU A 109 13.48 -11.13 -2.61
N GLY A 110 14.35 -12.07 -2.21
CA GLY A 110 15.34 -11.85 -1.16
C GLY A 110 14.79 -11.85 0.27
N ILE A 111 13.53 -12.24 0.47
CA ILE A 111 12.85 -12.16 1.77
C ILE A 111 13.47 -13.07 2.84
N PRO A 112 13.80 -14.35 2.56
CA PRO A 112 14.45 -15.21 3.55
C PRO A 112 15.80 -14.68 4.01
N GLU A 113 16.54 -14.00 3.14
CA GLU A 113 17.82 -13.39 3.50
C GLU A 113 17.67 -12.22 4.45
N ALA A 114 16.69 -11.34 4.22
CA ALA A 114 16.39 -10.21 5.10
C ALA A 114 16.03 -10.69 6.52
N GLU A 115 15.25 -11.78 6.65
CA GLU A 115 14.92 -12.40 7.93
C GLU A 115 16.15 -13.03 8.61
N LYS A 116 16.97 -13.79 7.88
CA LYS A 116 18.22 -14.39 8.38
C LYS A 116 19.19 -13.33 8.91
N GLN A 117 19.29 -12.20 8.24
CA GLN A 117 20.14 -11.08 8.66
C GLN A 117 19.57 -10.26 9.82
N ARG A 118 18.38 -10.62 10.33
CA ARG A 118 17.68 -9.90 11.41
C ARG A 118 17.41 -8.42 11.10
N LEU A 119 17.15 -8.12 9.84
CA LEU A 119 16.75 -6.78 9.40
C LEU A 119 15.28 -6.49 9.71
N VAL A 120 14.52 -7.50 10.14
CA VAL A 120 13.09 -7.42 10.46
C VAL A 120 12.78 -8.03 11.81
N SER A 121 11.74 -7.55 12.47
CA SER A 121 11.24 -8.07 13.75
C SER A 121 10.19 -9.18 13.58
N GLY A 122 9.63 -9.30 12.40
CA GLY A 122 8.69 -10.34 12.01
C GLY A 122 8.36 -10.21 10.54
N VAL A 123 7.99 -11.33 9.91
CA VAL A 123 7.67 -11.45 8.49
C VAL A 123 6.34 -12.16 8.31
N ALA A 124 5.49 -11.62 7.43
CA ALA A 124 4.35 -12.31 6.87
C ALA A 124 4.48 -12.37 5.35
N ALA A 125 4.33 -13.53 4.75
CA ALA A 125 4.34 -13.70 3.31
C ALA A 125 2.97 -14.21 2.84
N GLN A 126 2.28 -13.41 2.04
CA GLN A 126 1.00 -13.76 1.43
C GLN A 126 1.19 -14.08 -0.05
N TYR A 127 0.68 -15.24 -0.43
CA TYR A 127 0.65 -15.70 -1.80
C TYR A 127 -0.80 -15.96 -2.20
N GLU A 128 -1.27 -15.29 -3.25
CA GLU A 128 -2.70 -15.27 -3.63
C GLU A 128 -3.60 -14.72 -2.51
N SER A 129 -4.52 -15.52 -2.02
CA SER A 129 -5.52 -15.10 -1.05
C SER A 129 -5.15 -15.34 0.41
N GLU A 130 -4.08 -16.06 0.71
CA GLU A 130 -3.78 -16.46 2.10
C GLU A 130 -2.31 -16.23 2.46
N VAL A 131 -2.04 -15.95 3.74
CA VAL A 131 -0.68 -15.91 4.27
C VAL A 131 -0.13 -17.33 4.33
N VAL A 132 0.97 -17.58 3.63
CA VAL A 132 1.60 -18.89 3.50
C VAL A 132 2.75 -19.10 4.47
N TYR A 133 3.36 -18.03 4.94
CA TYR A 133 4.44 -18.04 5.93
C TYR A 133 4.29 -16.86 6.88
N HIS A 134 4.63 -17.10 8.17
CA HIS A 134 4.61 -16.07 9.20
C HIS A 134 5.65 -16.37 10.27
N SER A 135 6.35 -15.33 10.71
CA SER A 135 7.23 -15.38 11.88
C SER A 135 7.21 -14.04 12.64
N ILE A 136 7.53 -14.11 13.94
CA ILE A 136 7.77 -12.93 14.79
C ILE A 136 8.85 -13.29 15.82
N ARG A 137 9.62 -12.31 16.25
CA ARG A 137 10.65 -12.49 17.27
C ARG A 137 10.03 -12.84 18.63
N GLU A 138 10.57 -13.86 19.29
CA GLU A 138 10.09 -14.33 20.61
C GLU A 138 10.08 -13.26 21.70
N ASP A 139 11.02 -12.31 21.66
CA ASP A 139 11.08 -11.24 22.65
C ASP A 139 9.92 -10.26 22.53
N LEU A 140 9.38 -10.06 21.32
CA LEU A 140 8.17 -9.27 21.09
C LEU A 140 6.91 -10.03 21.49
N GLU A 141 6.84 -11.35 21.20
CA GLU A 141 5.74 -12.19 21.70
C GLU A 141 5.66 -12.20 23.21
N LYS A 142 6.81 -12.32 23.90
CA LYS A 142 6.90 -12.26 25.37
C LYS A 142 6.45 -10.90 25.93
N GLN A 143 6.55 -9.82 25.17
CA GLN A 143 6.02 -8.50 25.51
C GLN A 143 4.54 -8.34 25.18
N GLY A 144 3.91 -9.37 24.58
CA GLY A 144 2.50 -9.38 24.23
C GLY A 144 2.19 -8.75 22.87
N VAL A 145 3.19 -8.51 22.02
CA VAL A 145 2.96 -8.08 20.63
C VAL A 145 2.31 -9.22 19.87
N ILE A 146 1.21 -8.91 19.19
CA ILE A 146 0.52 -9.84 18.30
C ILE A 146 0.82 -9.40 16.87
N PHE A 147 1.34 -10.32 16.06
CA PHE A 147 1.47 -10.16 14.62
C PHE A 147 0.98 -11.45 13.97
N LEU A 148 -0.15 -11.43 13.33
CA LEU A 148 -0.81 -12.58 12.70
C LEU A 148 -1.38 -12.16 11.34
N ASP A 149 -1.76 -13.11 10.52
CA ASP A 149 -2.71 -12.83 9.47
C ASP A 149 -4.10 -12.54 10.06
N THR A 150 -4.89 -11.77 9.33
CA THR A 150 -6.20 -11.31 9.82
C THR A 150 -7.20 -12.47 10.01
N ASP A 151 -7.06 -13.56 9.25
CA ASP A 151 -7.90 -14.76 9.38
C ASP A 151 -7.61 -15.53 10.67
N SER A 152 -6.32 -15.64 11.01
CA SER A 152 -5.87 -16.26 12.28
C SER A 152 -6.27 -15.39 13.48
N ALA A 153 -6.17 -14.07 13.35
CA ALA A 153 -6.56 -13.14 14.42
C ALA A 153 -8.06 -13.22 14.73
N LEU A 154 -8.92 -13.36 13.74
CA LEU A 154 -10.36 -13.57 13.95
C LEU A 154 -10.66 -14.78 14.84
N LYS A 155 -9.84 -15.84 14.74
CA LYS A 155 -10.02 -17.09 15.49
C LYS A 155 -9.35 -17.06 16.86
N GLN A 156 -8.15 -16.48 16.95
CA GLN A 156 -7.32 -16.52 18.15
C GLN A 156 -7.57 -15.35 19.10
N HIS A 157 -7.96 -14.18 18.55
CA HIS A 157 -8.21 -12.95 19.31
C HIS A 157 -9.58 -12.33 18.97
N PRO A 158 -10.68 -13.10 19.09
CA PRO A 158 -12.01 -12.66 18.64
C PRO A 158 -12.50 -11.38 19.35
N GLU A 159 -12.10 -11.14 20.58
CA GLU A 159 -12.52 -9.94 21.33
C GLU A 159 -11.87 -8.67 20.75
N LEU A 160 -10.55 -8.68 20.52
CA LEU A 160 -9.85 -7.57 19.87
C LEU A 160 -10.38 -7.36 18.46
N PHE A 161 -10.60 -8.44 17.72
CA PHE A 161 -11.14 -8.36 16.39
C PHE A 161 -12.52 -7.70 16.38
N LYS A 162 -13.42 -8.12 17.26
CA LYS A 162 -14.77 -7.57 17.38
C LYS A 162 -14.77 -6.08 17.80
N GLU A 163 -13.83 -5.68 18.65
CA GLU A 163 -13.71 -4.31 19.15
C GLU A 163 -13.28 -3.35 18.05
N TYR A 164 -12.34 -3.75 17.17
CA TYR A 164 -11.68 -2.82 16.26
C TYR A 164 -11.99 -3.00 14.79
N PHE A 165 -12.35 -4.21 14.34
CA PHE A 165 -12.55 -4.49 12.92
C PHE A 165 -13.74 -3.72 12.33
N ALA A 166 -13.53 -3.07 11.18
CA ALA A 166 -14.51 -2.25 10.47
C ALA A 166 -15.02 -1.02 11.26
N THR A 167 -14.27 -0.53 12.25
CA THR A 167 -14.60 0.65 13.04
C THR A 167 -14.03 1.93 12.44
N VAL A 168 -12.85 1.88 11.85
CA VAL A 168 -12.19 3.02 11.20
C VAL A 168 -12.67 3.17 9.76
N ILE A 169 -12.80 2.07 9.04
CA ILE A 169 -13.37 2.01 7.69
C ILE A 169 -14.62 1.12 7.72
N PRO A 170 -15.81 1.71 7.93
CA PRO A 170 -17.06 0.97 7.97
C PRO A 170 -17.32 0.23 6.66
N VAL A 171 -18.09 -0.86 6.72
CA VAL A 171 -18.46 -1.70 5.57
C VAL A 171 -18.97 -0.90 4.37
N GLY A 172 -19.75 0.15 4.64
CA GLY A 172 -20.35 1.00 3.62
C GLY A 172 -19.56 2.28 3.29
N ASP A 173 -18.29 2.38 3.66
CA ASP A 173 -17.50 3.60 3.41
C ASP A 173 -17.50 3.99 1.94
N ASN A 174 -17.06 3.11 1.09
CA ASN A 174 -17.09 3.26 -0.36
C ASN A 174 -17.35 1.90 -1.05
N LYS A 175 -17.49 1.90 -2.38
CA LYS A 175 -17.78 0.68 -3.14
C LYS A 175 -16.70 -0.40 -2.96
N PHE A 176 -15.43 -0.02 -2.95
CA PHE A 176 -14.30 -0.96 -2.82
C PHE A 176 -14.08 -1.44 -1.38
N ALA A 177 -14.41 -0.64 -0.37
CA ALA A 177 -14.47 -1.09 1.01
C ALA A 177 -15.59 -2.12 1.24
N ALA A 178 -16.75 -1.93 0.59
CA ALA A 178 -17.84 -2.89 0.59
C ALA A 178 -17.45 -4.20 -0.12
N LEU A 179 -16.79 -4.10 -1.27
CA LEU A 179 -16.22 -5.26 -1.98
C LEU A 179 -15.22 -6.01 -1.10
N ASN A 180 -14.23 -5.31 -0.56
CA ASN A 180 -13.26 -5.92 0.33
C ASN A 180 -13.93 -6.63 1.50
N THR A 181 -14.90 -5.99 2.16
CA THR A 181 -15.63 -6.61 3.27
C THR A 181 -16.32 -7.92 2.87
N SER A 182 -16.80 -8.03 1.62
CA SER A 182 -17.46 -9.25 1.13
C SER A 182 -16.49 -10.40 0.91
N VAL A 183 -15.27 -10.13 0.44
CA VAL A 183 -14.37 -11.15 -0.10
C VAL A 183 -12.97 -11.13 0.50
N TRP A 184 -12.71 -10.30 1.51
CA TRP A 184 -11.37 -10.18 2.08
C TRP A 184 -10.77 -11.51 2.51
N SER A 185 -9.46 -11.62 2.37
CA SER A 185 -8.67 -12.77 2.79
C SER A 185 -7.23 -12.32 3.04
N GLY A 186 -6.64 -12.85 4.11
CA GLY A 186 -5.29 -12.47 4.50
C GLY A 186 -5.19 -11.02 5.00
N GLY A 187 -4.04 -10.41 4.78
CA GLY A 187 -3.67 -9.14 5.38
C GLY A 187 -3.00 -9.34 6.74
N SER A 188 -2.64 -8.25 7.40
CA SER A 188 -1.92 -8.28 8.67
C SER A 188 -2.80 -7.80 9.83
N PHE A 189 -2.81 -8.55 10.92
CA PHE A 189 -3.37 -8.13 12.20
C PHE A 189 -2.22 -7.88 13.18
N ILE A 190 -2.15 -6.65 13.71
CA ILE A 190 -1.08 -6.25 14.62
C ILE A 190 -1.69 -5.57 15.84
N TYR A 191 -1.28 -6.03 17.03
CA TYR A 191 -1.55 -5.36 18.28
C TYR A 191 -0.22 -5.13 19.02
N VAL A 192 0.07 -3.88 19.34
CA VAL A 192 1.24 -3.50 20.14
C VAL A 192 0.76 -3.02 21.50
N PRO A 193 1.11 -3.70 22.59
CA PRO A 193 0.67 -3.36 23.94
C PRO A 193 1.19 -1.99 24.39
N LYS A 194 0.54 -1.43 25.40
CA LYS A 194 0.89 -0.15 26.03
C LYS A 194 2.38 -0.09 26.41
N GLY A 195 3.04 0.99 25.96
CA GLY A 195 4.43 1.28 26.25
C GLY A 195 5.46 0.39 25.53
N VAL A 196 5.02 -0.54 24.68
CA VAL A 196 5.93 -1.41 23.93
C VAL A 196 6.40 -0.70 22.66
N HIS A 197 7.72 -0.73 22.43
CA HIS A 197 8.34 -0.15 21.23
C HIS A 197 8.93 -1.27 20.38
N VAL A 198 8.46 -1.38 19.13
CA VAL A 198 8.98 -2.31 18.14
C VAL A 198 9.98 -1.55 17.27
N ASP A 199 11.26 -1.61 17.66
CA ASP A 199 12.32 -0.78 17.07
C ASP A 199 12.71 -1.18 15.66
N ILE A 200 12.65 -2.50 15.34
CA ILE A 200 12.91 -3.02 14.00
C ILE A 200 11.57 -3.31 13.33
N PRO A 201 11.38 -2.95 12.05
CA PRO A 201 10.08 -3.09 11.39
C PRO A 201 9.51 -4.51 11.38
N LEU A 202 8.19 -4.63 11.48
CA LEU A 202 7.45 -5.80 11.02
C LEU A 202 7.21 -5.65 9.53
N GLN A 203 7.34 -6.72 8.76
CA GLN A 203 7.22 -6.68 7.30
C GLN A 203 6.18 -7.67 6.78
N ALA A 204 5.43 -7.27 5.76
CA ALA A 204 4.55 -8.15 5.02
C ALA A 204 4.82 -8.03 3.51
N TYR A 205 4.73 -9.15 2.82
CA TYR A 205 4.91 -9.25 1.38
C TYR A 205 3.68 -9.88 0.74
N PHE A 206 3.12 -9.19 -0.23
CA PHE A 206 1.92 -9.61 -0.94
C PHE A 206 2.27 -9.89 -2.41
N ARG A 207 1.92 -11.09 -2.88
CA ARG A 207 2.15 -11.51 -4.26
C ARG A 207 0.88 -12.06 -4.88
N ILE A 208 0.47 -11.50 -6.02
CA ILE A 208 -0.50 -12.11 -6.93
C ILE A 208 0.31 -12.86 -7.98
N ASN A 209 -0.01 -14.14 -8.22
CA ASN A 209 0.73 -14.94 -9.20
C ASN A 209 -0.19 -15.77 -10.13
N THR A 210 -1.50 -15.58 -10.06
CA THR A 210 -2.51 -16.26 -10.88
C THR A 210 -3.25 -15.25 -11.78
N GLU A 211 -3.46 -15.59 -13.04
CA GLU A 211 -4.19 -14.74 -13.99
C GLU A 211 -5.67 -14.57 -13.60
N ASN A 212 -6.23 -13.39 -13.83
CA ASN A 212 -7.59 -12.98 -13.45
C ASN A 212 -7.88 -13.08 -11.93
N MET A 213 -6.84 -13.10 -11.12
CA MET A 213 -6.96 -13.10 -9.67
C MET A 213 -7.19 -11.69 -9.15
N GLY A 214 -8.12 -11.55 -8.19
CA GLY A 214 -8.23 -10.37 -7.34
C GLY A 214 -7.56 -10.63 -5.99
N GLN A 215 -6.89 -9.62 -5.44
CA GLN A 215 -6.34 -9.67 -4.08
C GLN A 215 -7.06 -8.64 -3.21
N PHE A 216 -7.55 -9.09 -2.05
CA PHE A 216 -8.46 -8.33 -1.19
C PHE A 216 -8.04 -8.42 0.27
N GLU A 217 -6.81 -8.11 0.57
CA GLU A 217 -6.32 -8.16 1.95
C GLU A 217 -6.97 -7.11 2.85
N ARG A 218 -7.07 -7.46 4.14
CA ARG A 218 -7.55 -6.56 5.17
C ARG A 218 -6.56 -6.47 6.33
N THR A 219 -5.92 -5.31 6.45
CA THR A 219 -4.93 -5.05 7.50
C THR A 219 -5.55 -4.23 8.62
N LEU A 220 -5.32 -4.66 9.86
CA LEU A 220 -5.75 -3.98 11.07
C LEU A 220 -4.58 -3.84 12.04
N ILE A 221 -4.21 -2.59 12.35
CA ILE A 221 -3.12 -2.28 13.28
C ILE A 221 -3.67 -1.50 14.47
N ILE A 222 -3.40 -1.98 15.67
CA ILE A 222 -3.76 -1.34 16.93
C ILE A 222 -2.47 -1.06 17.70
N ALA A 223 -2.10 0.20 17.81
CA ALA A 223 -1.02 0.67 18.66
C ALA A 223 -1.62 1.21 19.96
N ASP A 224 -1.43 0.47 21.06
CA ASP A 224 -1.95 0.87 22.35
C ASP A 224 -1.17 2.07 22.93
N GLU A 225 -1.59 2.62 24.05
CA GLU A 225 -1.06 3.86 24.61
C GLU A 225 0.46 3.84 24.72
N ASP A 226 1.11 4.93 24.31
CA ASP A 226 2.56 5.15 24.40
C ASP A 226 3.40 4.08 23.67
N SER A 227 2.81 3.31 22.74
CA SER A 227 3.51 2.29 21.96
C SER A 227 4.09 2.85 20.65
N TYR A 228 5.03 2.11 20.06
CA TYR A 228 5.60 2.43 18.75
C TYR A 228 5.71 1.21 17.86
N ILE A 229 5.36 1.39 16.58
CA ILE A 229 5.58 0.40 15.55
C ILE A 229 5.91 1.05 14.20
N HIS A 230 6.85 0.43 13.48
CA HIS A 230 7.06 0.61 12.06
C HIS A 230 6.65 -0.68 11.33
N TYR A 231 5.66 -0.58 10.46
CA TYR A 231 5.21 -1.67 9.61
C TYR A 231 5.53 -1.35 8.16
N VAL A 232 6.08 -2.33 7.44
CA VAL A 232 6.49 -2.20 6.04
C VAL A 232 5.76 -3.23 5.19
N GLU A 233 5.23 -2.80 4.07
CA GLU A 233 4.48 -3.64 3.15
C GLU A 233 5.05 -3.54 1.74
N GLY A 234 5.38 -4.69 1.15
CA GLY A 234 5.78 -4.83 -0.25
C GLY A 234 4.71 -5.57 -1.06
N CYS A 235 4.32 -5.01 -2.20
CA CYS A 235 3.30 -5.61 -3.07
C CYS A 235 3.83 -5.75 -4.49
N THR A 236 3.69 -6.95 -5.09
CA THR A 236 4.12 -7.23 -6.46
C THR A 236 3.16 -8.14 -7.21
N ALA A 237 3.12 -8.03 -8.54
CA ALA A 237 2.43 -8.97 -9.42
C ALA A 237 3.19 -9.12 -10.75
N PRO A 238 3.19 -10.33 -11.38
CA PRO A 238 3.69 -10.52 -12.74
C PRO A 238 2.77 -9.88 -13.77
N ILE A 239 3.25 -9.78 -15.01
CA ILE A 239 2.48 -9.26 -16.14
C ILE A 239 1.61 -10.39 -16.71
N TYR A 240 0.30 -10.15 -16.80
CA TYR A 240 -0.66 -11.00 -17.49
C TYR A 240 -1.31 -10.27 -18.66
N LYS A 241 -1.98 -11.04 -19.55
CA LYS A 241 -2.75 -10.48 -20.66
C LYS A 241 -4.08 -9.86 -20.23
N SER A 242 -4.63 -10.36 -19.11
CA SER A 242 -5.89 -9.87 -18.56
C SER A 242 -5.65 -8.91 -17.38
N ASP A 243 -6.60 -8.00 -17.19
CA ASP A 243 -6.55 -7.07 -16.05
C ASP A 243 -6.82 -7.80 -14.73
N SER A 244 -6.14 -7.37 -13.68
CA SER A 244 -6.27 -7.86 -12.31
C SER A 244 -6.72 -6.74 -11.37
N LEU A 245 -7.38 -7.09 -10.26
CA LEU A 245 -7.88 -6.13 -9.28
C LEU A 245 -7.22 -6.36 -7.92
N HIS A 246 -6.52 -5.35 -7.43
CA HIS A 246 -6.09 -5.25 -6.04
C HIS A 246 -6.99 -4.24 -5.30
N SER A 247 -7.70 -4.69 -4.26
CA SER A 247 -8.58 -3.82 -3.49
C SER A 247 -8.46 -4.12 -2.00
N ALA A 248 -7.47 -3.48 -1.38
CA ALA A 248 -7.15 -3.64 0.03
C ALA A 248 -7.88 -2.62 0.92
N VAL A 249 -8.04 -2.98 2.19
CA VAL A 249 -8.47 -2.07 3.25
C VAL A 249 -7.47 -2.12 4.40
N VAL A 250 -7.01 -0.93 4.83
CA VAL A 250 -6.08 -0.78 5.96
C VAL A 250 -6.69 0.13 7.02
N GLU A 251 -6.90 -0.41 8.21
CA GLU A 251 -7.41 0.29 9.38
C GLU A 251 -6.34 0.40 10.45
N ILE A 252 -6.10 1.60 10.96
CA ILE A 252 -5.10 1.82 12.00
C ILE A 252 -5.71 2.62 13.15
N ILE A 253 -5.55 2.12 14.36
CA ILE A 253 -5.94 2.78 15.60
C ILE A 253 -4.68 3.15 16.36
N VAL A 254 -4.41 4.46 16.49
CA VAL A 254 -3.26 4.99 17.22
C VAL A 254 -3.77 5.62 18.49
N LYS A 255 -3.61 4.89 19.62
CA LYS A 255 -4.09 5.34 20.92
C LYS A 255 -3.20 6.46 21.49
N LYS A 256 -3.57 6.98 22.64
CA LYS A 256 -2.91 8.13 23.28
C LYS A 256 -1.39 7.95 23.35
N GLY A 257 -0.65 8.96 22.88
CA GLY A 257 0.81 8.99 22.90
C GLY A 257 1.50 7.98 21.96
N ALA A 258 0.76 7.08 21.33
CA ALA A 258 1.34 6.06 20.46
C ALA A 258 1.79 6.65 19.10
N ARG A 259 2.71 5.95 18.44
CA ARG A 259 3.20 6.30 17.11
C ARG A 259 3.19 5.10 16.19
N VAL A 260 2.62 5.26 15.02
CA VAL A 260 2.63 4.26 13.94
C VAL A 260 3.23 4.86 12.69
N ARG A 261 4.23 4.18 12.14
CA ARG A 261 4.75 4.43 10.80
C ARG A 261 4.38 3.27 9.91
N TYR A 262 3.72 3.56 8.79
CA TYR A 262 3.31 2.57 7.80
C TYR A 262 3.95 2.91 6.47
N THR A 263 4.84 2.04 6.01
CA THR A 263 5.55 2.21 4.74
C THR A 263 5.05 1.19 3.73
N THR A 264 4.71 1.63 2.50
CA THR A 264 4.43 0.70 1.40
C THR A 264 5.28 1.01 0.18
N ILE A 265 5.79 -0.06 -0.44
CA ILE A 265 6.36 0.00 -1.77
C ILE A 265 5.53 -0.93 -2.65
N GLN A 266 4.84 -0.33 -3.61
CA GLN A 266 3.97 -1.05 -4.54
C GLN A 266 4.57 -1.01 -5.93
N ASN A 267 4.86 -2.19 -6.46
CA ASN A 267 5.37 -2.40 -7.81
C ASN A 267 4.47 -3.39 -8.53
N TRP A 268 3.35 -2.88 -9.02
CA TRP A 268 2.37 -3.65 -9.75
C TRP A 268 2.65 -3.63 -11.26
N SER A 269 2.31 -4.71 -11.94
CA SER A 269 2.33 -4.76 -13.41
C SER A 269 1.25 -3.84 -14.03
N ASN A 270 1.45 -3.50 -15.31
CA ASN A 270 0.62 -2.53 -16.04
C ASN A 270 -0.84 -2.97 -16.31
N ASN A 271 -1.23 -4.17 -15.90
CA ASN A 271 -2.59 -4.69 -15.99
C ASN A 271 -3.35 -4.66 -14.67
N VAL A 272 -2.79 -4.08 -13.60
CA VAL A 272 -3.42 -4.08 -12.26
C VAL A 272 -4.19 -2.78 -12.01
N TYR A 273 -5.45 -2.92 -11.60
CA TYR A 273 -6.20 -1.87 -10.93
C TYR A 273 -5.93 -1.95 -9.43
N ASN A 274 -5.26 -0.95 -8.89
CA ASN A 274 -4.83 -0.87 -7.50
C ASN A 274 -5.70 0.14 -6.72
N LEU A 275 -6.75 -0.34 -6.06
CA LEU A 275 -7.80 0.47 -5.44
C LEU A 275 -7.82 0.24 -3.93
N VAL A 276 -7.08 1.05 -3.18
CA VAL A 276 -6.83 0.83 -1.76
C VAL A 276 -7.49 1.91 -0.89
N THR A 277 -8.20 1.48 0.15
CA THR A 277 -8.74 2.36 1.18
C THR A 277 -7.91 2.25 2.46
N LYS A 278 -7.23 3.33 2.85
CA LYS A 278 -6.40 3.41 4.07
C LYS A 278 -6.88 4.53 4.98
N ARG A 279 -7.07 4.22 6.26
CA ARG A 279 -7.43 5.24 7.26
C ARG A 279 -6.86 4.92 8.63
N ALA A 280 -6.40 5.97 9.31
CA ALA A 280 -5.97 5.92 10.68
C ALA A 280 -6.77 6.90 11.56
N THR A 281 -6.98 6.53 12.82
CA THR A 281 -7.48 7.43 13.87
C THR A 281 -6.37 7.67 14.88
N CYS A 282 -6.15 8.93 15.27
CA CYS A 282 -5.14 9.35 16.21
C CYS A 282 -5.78 9.98 17.44
N ALA A 283 -5.57 9.38 18.61
CA ALA A 283 -5.98 9.93 19.90
C ALA A 283 -5.03 11.05 20.37
N GLU A 284 -5.19 11.54 21.60
CA GLU A 284 -4.37 12.61 22.20
C GLU A 284 -2.87 12.31 22.07
N GLY A 285 -2.10 13.25 21.52
CA GLY A 285 -0.65 13.15 21.36
C GLY A 285 -0.15 12.04 20.43
N ALA A 286 -1.06 11.31 19.78
CA ALA A 286 -0.71 10.21 18.87
C ALA A 286 -0.15 10.73 17.54
N THR A 287 0.69 9.91 16.90
CA THR A 287 1.30 10.24 15.61
C THR A 287 1.09 9.11 14.60
N MET A 288 0.57 9.46 13.42
CA MET A 288 0.49 8.54 12.27
C MET A 288 1.32 9.05 11.11
N GLU A 289 2.17 8.18 10.57
CA GLU A 289 3.02 8.47 9.41
C GLU A 289 2.74 7.47 8.28
N TRP A 290 2.30 7.98 7.13
CA TRP A 290 2.19 7.22 5.89
C TRP A 290 3.39 7.51 5.00
N VAL A 291 4.10 6.47 4.56
CA VAL A 291 5.16 6.55 3.56
C VAL A 291 4.80 5.64 2.40
N ASP A 292 4.49 6.20 1.25
CA ASP A 292 3.93 5.47 0.11
C ASP A 292 4.79 5.64 -1.15
N GLY A 293 5.33 4.53 -1.68
CA GLY A 293 5.91 4.45 -3.02
C GLY A 293 4.97 3.69 -3.97
N ASN A 294 4.48 4.36 -5.01
CA ASN A 294 3.54 3.79 -5.98
C ASN A 294 4.18 3.79 -7.36
N ILE A 295 4.51 2.60 -7.86
CA ILE A 295 5.11 2.35 -9.16
C ILE A 295 4.32 1.26 -9.87
N GLY A 296 4.22 1.33 -11.18
CA GLY A 296 3.44 0.37 -11.94
C GLY A 296 1.94 0.63 -11.82
N SER A 297 1.14 -0.42 -11.97
CA SER A 297 -0.33 -0.40 -12.11
C SER A 297 -0.83 0.29 -13.37
N LYS A 298 -1.90 -0.25 -13.96
CA LYS A 298 -2.69 0.46 -14.97
C LYS A 298 -3.37 1.68 -14.38
N VAL A 299 -3.96 1.50 -13.20
CA VAL A 299 -4.61 2.54 -12.41
C VAL A 299 -4.30 2.33 -10.94
N THR A 300 -3.87 3.39 -10.26
CA THR A 300 -3.87 3.46 -8.79
C THR A 300 -4.88 4.50 -8.33
N MET A 301 -5.75 4.15 -7.37
CA MET A 301 -6.56 5.11 -6.61
C MET A 301 -6.33 4.85 -5.11
N LYS A 302 -5.52 5.70 -4.47
CA LYS A 302 -5.12 5.52 -3.07
C LYS A 302 -4.96 6.87 -2.37
N TYR A 303 -5.77 7.10 -1.34
CA TYR A 303 -5.83 8.36 -0.59
C TYR A 303 -5.79 8.07 0.91
N PRO A 304 -4.61 7.74 1.49
CA PRO A 304 -4.49 7.49 2.91
C PRO A 304 -5.03 8.67 3.73
N ALA A 305 -5.81 8.35 4.75
CA ALA A 305 -6.46 9.35 5.59
C ALA A 305 -5.97 9.27 7.04
N VAL A 306 -5.85 10.41 7.71
CA VAL A 306 -5.62 10.51 9.15
C VAL A 306 -6.71 11.36 9.78
N MET A 307 -7.40 10.77 10.76
CA MET A 307 -8.39 11.43 11.60
C MET A 307 -7.72 11.83 12.92
N LEU A 308 -7.41 13.10 13.09
CA LEU A 308 -6.76 13.67 14.27
C LEU A 308 -7.81 13.98 15.33
N MET A 309 -8.15 12.96 16.14
CA MET A 309 -9.32 12.95 17.03
C MET A 309 -9.03 13.47 18.43
N GLY A 310 -7.78 13.54 18.84
CA GLY A 310 -7.37 14.02 20.15
C GLY A 310 -6.43 15.23 20.08
N PRO A 311 -6.39 16.07 21.13
CA PRO A 311 -5.47 17.19 21.18
C PRO A 311 -4.02 16.78 20.93
N HIS A 312 -3.27 17.62 20.25
CA HIS A 312 -1.85 17.39 19.91
C HIS A 312 -1.57 16.18 19.01
N ALA A 313 -2.60 15.53 18.42
CA ALA A 313 -2.39 14.47 17.47
C ALA A 313 -1.70 14.99 16.18
N LYS A 314 -0.89 14.13 15.57
CA LYS A 314 -0.09 14.46 14.39
C LYS A 314 -0.35 13.45 13.27
N GLY A 315 -0.42 13.97 12.02
CA GLY A 315 -0.55 13.17 10.81
C GLY A 315 0.48 13.59 9.78
N GLU A 316 1.22 12.62 9.24
CA GLU A 316 2.21 12.85 8.19
C GLU A 316 1.95 11.93 7.01
N THR A 317 2.12 12.46 5.79
CA THR A 317 2.10 11.65 4.57
C THR A 317 3.26 12.07 3.68
N LEU A 318 4.08 11.09 3.33
CA LEU A 318 5.14 11.21 2.36
C LEU A 318 4.85 10.23 1.23
N SER A 319 4.59 10.71 0.01
CA SER A 319 4.18 9.85 -1.09
C SER A 319 4.94 10.13 -2.37
N LEU A 320 5.24 9.04 -3.10
CA LEU A 320 5.75 9.05 -4.46
C LEU A 320 4.75 8.35 -5.38
N ALA A 321 4.48 8.95 -6.53
CA ALA A 321 3.75 8.32 -7.62
C ALA A 321 4.58 8.41 -8.91
N PHE A 322 4.86 7.26 -9.54
CA PHE A 322 5.53 7.20 -10.84
C PHE A 322 4.58 6.60 -11.87
N ALA A 323 4.26 7.37 -12.92
CA ALA A 323 3.39 6.93 -14.01
C ALA A 323 4.17 6.84 -15.33
N GLY A 324 4.27 5.63 -15.86
CA GLY A 324 4.78 5.33 -17.19
C GLY A 324 3.68 5.28 -18.27
N PRO A 325 4.00 4.81 -19.49
CA PRO A 325 3.04 4.69 -20.57
C PRO A 325 1.79 3.90 -20.20
N GLY A 326 0.60 4.45 -20.49
CA GLY A 326 -0.70 3.80 -20.23
C GLY A 326 -1.10 3.74 -18.75
N GLN A 327 -0.34 4.35 -17.84
CA GLN A 327 -0.58 4.33 -16.40
C GLN A 327 -1.25 5.63 -15.92
N HIS A 328 -2.16 5.50 -14.95
CA HIS A 328 -2.71 6.63 -14.22
C HIS A 328 -2.55 6.42 -12.71
N GLN A 329 -1.64 7.15 -12.09
CA GLN A 329 -1.43 7.19 -10.65
C GLN A 329 -2.27 8.33 -10.05
N ASP A 330 -3.48 8.03 -9.55
CA ASP A 330 -4.35 8.98 -8.86
C ASP A 330 -4.21 8.74 -7.35
N SER A 331 -3.33 9.49 -6.73
CA SER A 331 -2.98 9.35 -5.31
C SER A 331 -3.15 10.67 -4.57
N GLY A 332 -3.05 10.64 -3.24
CA GLY A 332 -3.17 11.85 -2.44
C GLY A 332 -3.16 11.57 -0.96
N ALA A 333 -3.72 12.50 -0.18
CA ALA A 333 -3.82 12.35 1.27
C ALA A 333 -5.04 13.08 1.81
N LYS A 334 -5.58 12.58 2.93
CA LYS A 334 -6.69 13.23 3.64
C LYS A 334 -6.30 13.46 5.09
N MET A 335 -6.34 14.70 5.55
CA MET A 335 -6.07 15.10 6.92
C MET A 335 -7.31 15.75 7.50
N VAL A 336 -7.88 15.17 8.56
CA VAL A 336 -9.06 15.69 9.26
C VAL A 336 -8.68 16.08 10.68
N HIS A 337 -8.64 17.35 10.94
CA HIS A 337 -8.39 17.93 12.26
C HIS A 337 -9.72 18.06 13.01
N ALA A 338 -9.93 17.17 13.98
CA ALA A 338 -11.17 17.12 14.78
C ALA A 338 -10.96 17.51 16.25
N ALA A 339 -9.73 17.90 16.62
CA ALA A 339 -9.36 18.32 17.97
C ALA A 339 -8.37 19.49 17.92
N PRO A 340 -8.25 20.29 19.00
CA PRO A 340 -7.37 21.44 19.04
C PRO A 340 -5.89 21.04 19.06
N TYR A 341 -5.01 21.97 18.65
CA TYR A 341 -3.55 21.83 18.64
C TYR A 341 -3.05 20.68 17.78
N THR A 342 -3.83 20.19 16.82
CA THR A 342 -3.41 19.11 15.92
C THR A 342 -2.52 19.63 14.80
N SER A 343 -1.68 18.77 14.25
CA SER A 343 -0.80 19.15 13.15
C SER A 343 -0.77 18.10 12.05
N SER A 344 -0.66 18.54 10.80
CA SER A 344 -0.46 17.64 9.68
C SER A 344 0.57 18.16 8.66
N SER A 345 1.28 17.23 8.04
CA SER A 345 2.22 17.50 6.96
C SER A 345 1.99 16.51 5.82
N VAL A 346 1.85 17.02 4.60
CA VAL A 346 1.74 16.21 3.40
C VAL A 346 2.82 16.63 2.42
N ILE A 347 3.67 15.70 2.03
CA ILE A 347 4.64 15.85 0.95
C ILE A 347 4.33 14.80 -0.11
N SER A 348 3.91 15.26 -1.28
CA SER A 348 3.60 14.38 -2.42
C SER A 348 4.51 14.73 -3.59
N LYS A 349 5.23 13.74 -4.07
CA LYS A 349 6.06 13.85 -5.28
C LYS A 349 5.52 12.95 -6.35
N SER A 350 5.48 13.44 -7.58
CA SER A 350 5.02 12.63 -8.70
C SER A 350 5.93 12.80 -9.92
N VAL A 351 6.09 11.72 -10.68
CA VAL A 351 6.84 11.69 -11.93
C VAL A 351 5.95 11.08 -13.01
N ALA A 352 5.86 11.72 -14.16
CA ALA A 352 5.12 11.20 -15.30
C ALA A 352 6.00 11.16 -16.56
N ARG A 353 5.99 10.01 -17.26
CA ARG A 353 6.80 9.75 -18.47
C ARG A 353 5.99 8.98 -19.51
N GLY A 354 6.33 9.18 -20.81
CA GLY A 354 5.80 8.38 -21.91
C GLY A 354 4.29 8.47 -22.10
N GLY A 355 3.69 9.63 -21.77
CA GLY A 355 2.24 9.84 -21.79
C GLY A 355 1.52 9.34 -20.51
N GLY A 356 2.28 8.93 -19.48
CA GLY A 356 1.72 8.60 -18.18
C GLY A 356 1.03 9.79 -17.52
N ARG A 357 0.10 9.51 -16.62
CA ARG A 357 -0.68 10.53 -15.92
C ARG A 357 -0.53 10.36 -14.41
N THR A 358 -0.22 11.44 -13.71
CA THR A 358 -0.30 11.51 -12.25
C THR A 358 -1.39 12.49 -11.82
N SER A 359 -2.10 12.17 -10.76
CA SER A 359 -3.07 13.07 -10.15
C SER A 359 -2.87 13.08 -8.65
N TYR A 360 -2.80 14.27 -8.07
CA TYR A 360 -2.86 14.44 -6.61
C TYR A 360 -4.27 14.87 -6.20
N ARG A 361 -4.91 14.14 -5.27
CA ARG A 361 -6.18 14.52 -4.66
C ARG A 361 -6.01 14.65 -3.16
N GLY A 362 -6.03 15.89 -2.66
CA GLY A 362 -5.86 16.17 -1.25
C GLY A 362 -7.15 16.65 -0.60
N LEU A 363 -7.35 16.28 0.67
CA LEU A 363 -8.32 16.88 1.56
C LEU A 363 -7.63 17.33 2.83
N VAL A 364 -7.77 18.61 3.18
CA VAL A 364 -7.52 19.09 4.53
C VAL A 364 -8.84 19.65 5.06
N GLN A 365 -9.33 19.02 6.13
CA GLN A 365 -10.54 19.45 6.82
C GLN A 365 -10.20 19.85 8.25
N VAL A 366 -10.62 21.03 8.67
CA VAL A 366 -10.53 21.49 10.07
C VAL A 366 -11.95 21.68 10.58
N GLN A 367 -12.33 20.90 11.58
CA GLN A 367 -13.66 20.96 12.18
C GLN A 367 -13.76 22.11 13.18
N GLU A 368 -14.97 22.54 13.46
CA GLU A 368 -15.26 23.51 14.51
C GLU A 368 -14.72 23.02 15.85
N GLY A 369 -14.06 23.90 16.61
CA GLY A 369 -13.38 23.57 17.87
C GLY A 369 -11.95 23.01 17.73
N ALA A 370 -11.45 22.75 16.52
CA ALA A 370 -10.08 22.32 16.27
C ALA A 370 -9.10 23.52 16.17
N HIS A 371 -9.20 24.47 17.11
CA HIS A 371 -8.37 25.68 17.14
C HIS A 371 -6.88 25.36 17.32
N HIS A 372 -6.04 26.31 16.93
CA HIS A 372 -4.57 26.19 16.90
C HIS A 372 -4.03 25.03 16.06
N SER A 373 -4.85 24.45 15.18
CA SER A 373 -4.40 23.40 14.26
C SER A 373 -3.51 23.98 13.15
N LYS A 374 -2.55 23.16 12.70
CA LYS A 374 -1.60 23.51 11.64
C LYS A 374 -1.57 22.46 10.56
N SER A 375 -1.59 22.87 9.29
CA SER A 375 -1.45 21.94 8.16
C SER A 375 -0.54 22.53 7.09
N THR A 376 0.37 21.70 6.58
CA THR A 376 1.21 22.03 5.43
C THR A 376 1.06 20.96 4.37
N VAL A 377 0.77 21.37 3.14
CA VAL A 377 0.68 20.47 1.99
C VAL A 377 1.64 20.95 0.91
N LYS A 378 2.53 20.08 0.47
CA LYS A 378 3.45 20.34 -0.63
C LYS A 378 3.33 19.25 -1.69
N CYS A 379 2.97 19.65 -2.92
CA CYS A 379 2.81 18.77 -4.06
C CYS A 379 3.77 19.18 -5.17
N ASP A 380 4.76 18.33 -5.46
CA ASP A 380 5.73 18.57 -6.53
C ASP A 380 5.54 17.51 -7.63
N ALA A 381 5.35 17.94 -8.86
CA ALA A 381 5.24 17.08 -10.03
C ALA A 381 6.38 17.36 -11.03
N LEU A 382 6.99 16.27 -11.51
CA LEU A 382 8.03 16.31 -12.55
C LEU A 382 7.51 15.63 -13.81
N LEU A 383 7.44 16.37 -14.93
CA LEU A 383 7.16 15.85 -16.25
C LEU A 383 8.46 15.57 -16.97
N VAL A 384 8.67 14.32 -17.37
CA VAL A 384 9.87 13.89 -18.08
C VAL A 384 9.82 14.30 -19.56
N ASP A 385 8.62 14.39 -20.10
CA ASP A 385 8.36 14.69 -21.52
C ASP A 385 7.17 15.63 -21.71
N THR A 386 6.82 15.92 -22.96
CA THR A 386 5.75 16.88 -23.32
C THR A 386 4.38 16.25 -23.49
N ILE A 387 4.28 14.91 -23.51
CA ILE A 387 3.02 14.17 -23.70
C ILE A 387 2.44 13.64 -22.38
N SER A 388 3.25 13.63 -21.33
CA SER A 388 2.84 13.23 -19.98
C SER A 388 2.05 14.32 -19.28
N ARG A 389 1.24 13.93 -18.30
CA ARG A 389 0.32 14.84 -17.62
C ARG A 389 0.37 14.70 -16.11
N SER A 390 0.26 15.84 -15.40
CA SER A 390 0.02 15.88 -13.96
C SER A 390 -1.15 16.81 -13.64
N ASP A 391 -2.03 16.36 -12.74
CA ASP A 391 -3.18 17.12 -12.28
C ASP A 391 -3.14 17.25 -10.75
N THR A 392 -3.60 18.38 -10.22
CA THR A 392 -3.69 18.62 -8.77
C THR A 392 -5.11 19.06 -8.41
N TYR A 393 -5.75 18.33 -7.50
CA TYR A 393 -7.11 18.59 -7.02
C TYR A 393 -7.11 18.81 -5.49
N PRO A 394 -6.74 20.01 -5.02
CA PRO A 394 -6.79 20.30 -3.61
C PRO A 394 -8.23 20.58 -3.18
N TYR A 395 -8.62 20.00 -2.05
CA TYR A 395 -9.86 20.35 -1.37
C TYR A 395 -9.57 20.76 0.07
N VAL A 396 -10.07 21.91 0.46
CA VAL A 396 -9.83 22.54 1.75
C VAL A 396 -11.17 22.94 2.36
N ASP A 397 -11.50 22.41 3.54
CA ASP A 397 -12.71 22.70 4.30
C ASP A 397 -12.32 23.14 5.71
N ILE A 398 -12.22 24.45 5.93
CA ILE A 398 -11.81 25.05 7.21
C ILE A 398 -13.06 25.65 7.87
N ARG A 399 -13.39 25.13 9.07
CA ARG A 399 -14.52 25.56 9.88
C ARG A 399 -14.11 26.17 11.21
N GLU A 400 -12.85 26.60 11.32
CA GLU A 400 -12.24 27.19 12.51
C GLU A 400 -11.32 28.35 12.09
N ASP A 401 -11.45 29.50 12.75
CA ASP A 401 -10.74 30.73 12.36
C ASP A 401 -9.26 30.73 12.85
N ASP A 402 -8.99 30.14 14.02
CA ASP A 402 -7.66 30.15 14.63
C ASP A 402 -6.83 28.93 14.19
N VAL A 403 -6.44 28.94 12.93
CA VAL A 403 -5.65 27.86 12.31
C VAL A 403 -4.59 28.43 11.38
N SER A 404 -3.54 27.63 11.13
CA SER A 404 -2.50 27.93 10.15
C SER A 404 -2.45 26.86 9.07
N MET A 405 -2.67 27.25 7.82
CA MET A 405 -2.66 26.32 6.71
C MET A 405 -1.85 26.85 5.53
N GLY A 406 -0.97 26.03 4.99
CA GLY A 406 -0.22 26.27 3.74
C GLY A 406 -0.45 25.14 2.72
N HIS A 407 -0.69 25.53 1.47
CA HIS A 407 -0.70 24.60 0.35
C HIS A 407 0.15 25.17 -0.78
N GLU A 408 1.15 24.40 -1.19
CA GLU A 408 2.04 24.70 -2.31
C GLU A 408 1.97 23.56 -3.33
N ALA A 409 1.83 23.89 -4.60
CA ALA A 409 1.87 22.93 -5.69
C ALA A 409 2.79 23.44 -6.79
N THR A 410 3.73 22.60 -7.22
CA THR A 410 4.65 22.90 -8.32
C THR A 410 4.57 21.83 -9.39
N VAL A 411 4.59 22.23 -10.65
CA VAL A 411 4.72 21.33 -11.80
C VAL A 411 5.90 21.82 -12.63
N SER A 412 6.89 20.97 -12.80
CA SER A 412 8.07 21.28 -13.59
C SER A 412 8.32 20.23 -14.66
N LYS A 413 8.92 20.65 -15.77
CA LYS A 413 9.51 19.76 -16.78
C LYS A 413 11.02 19.65 -16.53
N ILE A 414 11.63 18.52 -16.88
CA ILE A 414 13.09 18.40 -16.91
C ILE A 414 13.68 19.53 -17.76
N SER A 415 14.63 20.26 -17.20
CA SER A 415 15.30 21.37 -17.87
C SER A 415 16.26 20.85 -18.93
N ASP A 416 16.12 21.34 -20.16
CA ASP A 416 17.03 21.02 -21.27
C ASP A 416 18.48 21.45 -20.93
N ASP A 417 18.68 22.54 -20.16
CA ASP A 417 19.99 22.99 -19.73
C ASP A 417 20.63 22.03 -18.71
N GLN A 418 19.84 21.50 -17.76
CA GLN A 418 20.32 20.50 -16.80
C GLN A 418 20.70 19.21 -17.53
N LEU A 419 19.87 18.78 -18.46
CA LEU A 419 20.13 17.59 -19.26
C LEU A 419 21.40 17.76 -20.09
N PHE A 420 21.53 18.88 -20.82
CA PHE A 420 22.72 19.21 -21.58
C PHE A 420 24.00 19.25 -20.71
N TYR A 421 23.93 19.86 -19.53
CA TYR A 421 25.04 19.89 -18.59
C TYR A 421 25.51 18.50 -18.18
N LEU A 422 24.60 17.61 -17.81
CA LEU A 422 24.91 16.22 -17.40
C LEU A 422 25.49 15.43 -18.59
N MET A 423 24.89 15.56 -19.78
CA MET A 423 25.40 14.92 -20.99
C MET A 423 26.80 15.44 -21.37
N SER A 424 27.09 16.73 -21.16
CA SER A 424 28.42 17.29 -21.39
C SER A 424 29.50 16.75 -20.43
N ARG A 425 29.05 16.10 -19.32
CA ARG A 425 29.92 15.41 -18.35
C ARG A 425 30.08 13.92 -18.65
N GLY A 426 29.54 13.43 -19.76
CA GLY A 426 29.75 12.07 -20.27
C GLY A 426 28.63 11.09 -19.99
N LEU A 427 27.49 11.53 -19.43
CA LEU A 427 26.30 10.71 -19.29
C LEU A 427 25.56 10.67 -20.66
N ASN A 428 24.95 9.53 -20.97
CA ASN A 428 23.96 9.50 -22.04
C ASN A 428 22.63 10.13 -21.56
N GLU A 429 21.69 10.33 -22.47
CA GLU A 429 20.44 11.04 -22.17
C GLU A 429 19.60 10.32 -21.10
N ASP A 430 19.47 8.99 -21.20
CA ASP A 430 18.71 8.19 -20.24
C ASP A 430 19.34 8.21 -18.85
N GLU A 431 20.67 8.09 -18.75
CA GLU A 431 21.40 8.19 -17.49
C GLU A 431 21.24 9.58 -16.84
N ALA A 432 21.29 10.64 -17.66
CA ALA A 432 21.11 12.01 -17.19
C ALA A 432 19.68 12.24 -16.66
N MET A 433 18.67 11.79 -17.39
CA MET A 433 17.28 11.83 -16.96
C MET A 433 17.04 11.04 -15.67
N ALA A 434 17.54 9.80 -15.61
CA ALA A 434 17.44 8.98 -14.41
C ALA A 434 18.08 9.63 -13.19
N MET A 435 19.23 10.31 -13.36
CA MET A 435 19.89 11.05 -12.29
C MET A 435 19.03 12.22 -11.79
N ILE A 436 18.41 12.99 -12.67
CA ILE A 436 17.52 14.11 -12.30
C ILE A 436 16.30 13.56 -11.53
N VAL A 437 15.68 12.51 -12.04
CA VAL A 437 14.52 11.88 -11.39
C VAL A 437 14.89 11.35 -10.00
N ARG A 438 16.02 10.65 -9.86
CA ARG A 438 16.51 10.17 -8.55
C ARG A 438 16.73 11.32 -7.57
N GLY A 439 17.34 12.42 -8.00
CA GLY A 439 17.51 13.61 -7.17
C GLY A 439 16.18 14.21 -6.74
N PHE A 440 15.17 14.20 -7.61
CA PHE A 440 13.84 14.69 -7.28
C PHE A 440 13.13 13.84 -6.21
N ILE A 441 13.29 12.51 -6.23
CA ILE A 441 12.64 11.58 -5.30
C ILE A 441 13.46 11.28 -4.04
N GLU A 442 14.73 11.68 -4.01
CA GLU A 442 15.67 11.37 -2.93
C GLU A 442 15.13 11.63 -1.52
N PRO A 443 14.38 12.72 -1.24
CA PRO A 443 13.79 12.92 0.09
C PRO A 443 12.88 11.78 0.56
N ILE A 444 12.24 11.05 -0.38
CA ILE A 444 11.40 9.90 -0.06
C ILE A 444 12.26 8.64 0.13
N ALA A 445 13.24 8.44 -0.76
CA ALA A 445 14.14 7.29 -0.67
C ALA A 445 14.91 7.25 0.66
N ARG A 446 15.27 8.41 1.22
CA ARG A 446 15.93 8.51 2.55
C ARG A 446 15.10 8.04 3.72
N GLU A 447 13.77 8.08 3.59
CA GLU A 447 12.84 7.68 4.65
C GLU A 447 12.52 6.18 4.61
N LEU A 448 12.96 5.48 3.58
CA LEU A 448 12.75 4.04 3.43
C LEU A 448 13.85 3.26 4.15
N PRO A 449 13.57 2.05 4.67
CA PRO A 449 14.62 1.09 4.99
C PRO A 449 15.55 0.89 3.79
N MET A 450 16.84 0.63 4.06
CA MET A 450 17.89 0.67 3.03
C MET A 450 17.60 -0.25 1.84
N GLU A 451 17.11 -1.47 2.10
CA GLU A 451 16.76 -2.45 1.09
C GLU A 451 15.65 -1.96 0.16
N TYR A 452 14.63 -1.27 0.72
CA TYR A 452 13.53 -0.68 -0.05
C TYR A 452 13.95 0.59 -0.80
N ALA A 453 14.89 1.35 -0.24
CA ALA A 453 15.46 2.51 -0.94
C ALA A 453 16.27 2.08 -2.17
N LEU A 454 17.04 0.99 -2.06
CA LEU A 454 17.76 0.40 -3.19
C LEU A 454 16.81 -0.15 -4.25
N GLU A 455 15.77 -0.87 -3.84
CA GLU A 455 14.73 -1.38 -4.73
C GLU A 455 14.01 -0.24 -5.46
N LEU A 456 13.58 0.81 -4.73
CA LEU A 456 12.93 1.97 -5.33
C LEU A 456 13.81 2.64 -6.39
N ASN A 457 15.07 2.88 -6.09
CA ASN A 457 16.00 3.52 -7.04
C ASN A 457 16.18 2.66 -8.29
N ARG A 458 16.29 1.34 -8.14
CA ARG A 458 16.41 0.42 -9.26
C ARG A 458 15.13 0.38 -10.11
N LEU A 459 13.96 0.30 -9.49
CA LEU A 459 12.68 0.34 -10.20
C LEU A 459 12.56 1.60 -11.06
N ILE A 460 13.03 2.75 -10.55
CA ILE A 460 13.02 4.00 -11.29
C ILE A 460 14.01 3.96 -12.47
N GLU A 461 15.20 3.38 -12.29
CA GLU A 461 16.14 3.18 -13.40
C GLU A 461 15.50 2.36 -14.52
N LEU A 462 14.91 1.20 -14.17
CA LEU A 462 14.22 0.33 -15.12
C LEU A 462 13.06 1.05 -15.83
N GLN A 463 12.28 1.82 -15.09
CA GLN A 463 11.20 2.64 -15.67
C GLN A 463 11.75 3.71 -16.62
N MET A 464 12.92 4.29 -16.32
CA MET A 464 13.56 5.29 -17.18
C MET A 464 14.14 4.68 -18.45
N GLU A 465 14.69 3.47 -18.40
CA GLU A 465 15.19 2.72 -19.55
C GLU A 465 14.07 2.18 -20.46
N GLY A 466 12.82 2.19 -20.02
CA GLY A 466 11.69 1.64 -20.76
C GLY A 466 11.62 0.11 -20.79
N SER A 467 12.39 -0.58 -19.94
CA SER A 467 12.48 -2.04 -19.89
C SER A 467 11.45 -2.71 -18.97
N VAL A 468 10.56 -1.92 -18.35
CA VAL A 468 9.50 -2.42 -17.48
C VAL A 468 8.15 -2.00 -18.05
N GLY A 469 7.41 -2.96 -18.60
CA GLY A 469 6.09 -2.78 -19.17
C GLY A 469 5.37 -4.10 -19.32
#